data_3b7486ed93e8bd47ea462df040da140e
#
_entry.id   3b7486ed93e8bd47ea462df040da140e
#
_cell.length_a   1.000
_cell.length_b   1.000
_cell.length_c   1.000
_cell.angle_alpha   90.00
_cell.angle_beta   90.00
_cell.angle_gamma   90.00
#
_symmetry.space_group_name_H-M   'P 1'
#
loop_
_entity.id
_entity.type
_entity.pdbx_description
1 polymer ?
#
loop_
_entity_poly.entity_id
_entity_poly.type
_entity_poly.pdbx_seq_one_letter_code
_entity_poly.pdbx_strand_id
1 'polypeptide(L)'
;MAICCVFAGQGAQVPGMGKDFAEADAAAMALFDTANEVLGFDLKKVCFEGPAEELTKSNICQPAIFVTSYAAYQALQKKRPTAFDCAAGLSLGEWGALCAAGVLDFASTLKVLEARGRFMQEACEATPSGMIAIVGASPEQLKTLCEKTGCTVANINSAAQQVLSGSKEAIAAAAAVAKELGIKRAIPLATAGGFHSPFMAPAREKLAPVLDTITFHAPKFPVLSNVTGQPHASDPAAIKALMLEQVTGTTNWAADVAAAKALGCTTFVEFGPGKVLSGLIKKIDASLTTANVADLASLEATAALLG
;
A
#
# COMPACT_ATOMS: atom_id res chain seq x y z
N MET A 1 -16.04 19.95 3.07
CA MET A 1 -15.47 18.72 3.69
C MET A 1 -14.22 18.40 2.89
N ALA A 2 -13.04 18.40 3.52
CA ALA A 2 -11.82 18.00 2.83
C ALA A 2 -11.64 16.47 2.92
N ILE A 3 -11.32 15.86 1.79
CA ILE A 3 -11.36 14.40 1.60
C ILE A 3 -10.00 13.91 1.12
N CYS A 4 -9.45 12.89 1.81
CA CYS A 4 -8.28 12.15 1.37
C CYS A 4 -8.71 10.83 0.73
N CYS A 5 -8.27 10.54 -0.51
CA CYS A 5 -8.39 9.20 -1.07
C CYS A 5 -7.20 8.34 -0.65
N VAL A 6 -7.46 7.13 -0.20
CA VAL A 6 -6.41 6.21 0.23
C VAL A 6 -6.52 4.87 -0.49
N PHE A 7 -5.37 4.30 -0.87
CA PHE A 7 -5.29 3.10 -1.70
C PHE A 7 -4.71 1.93 -0.90
N ALA A 8 -5.41 0.79 -0.98
CA ALA A 8 -5.05 -0.42 -0.26
C ALA A 8 -3.63 -0.91 -0.57
N GLY A 9 -2.98 -1.48 0.44
CA GLY A 9 -1.67 -2.12 0.34
C GLY A 9 -1.74 -3.64 0.25
N GLN A 10 -0.56 -4.28 0.10
CA GLN A 10 -0.42 -5.74 0.10
C GLN A 10 -0.96 -6.34 1.41
N GLY A 11 -1.64 -7.48 1.33
CA GLY A 11 -2.34 -8.13 2.42
C GLY A 11 -3.86 -7.94 2.38
N ALA A 12 -4.36 -7.06 1.50
CA ALA A 12 -5.80 -6.84 1.32
C ALA A 12 -6.43 -7.76 0.25
N GLN A 13 -5.63 -8.43 -0.59
CA GLN A 13 -6.09 -9.24 -1.71
C GLN A 13 -6.96 -10.43 -1.26
N VAL A 14 -8.03 -10.65 -2.02
CA VAL A 14 -8.93 -11.81 -1.85
C VAL A 14 -9.45 -12.25 -3.23
N PRO A 15 -9.65 -13.56 -3.48
CA PRO A 15 -10.34 -14.02 -4.67
C PRO A 15 -11.75 -13.40 -4.78
N GLY A 16 -12.12 -12.99 -5.99
CA GLY A 16 -13.38 -12.28 -6.25
C GLY A 16 -13.25 -10.76 -6.26
N MET A 17 -12.12 -10.19 -5.83
CA MET A 17 -11.93 -8.73 -5.79
C MET A 17 -12.06 -8.10 -7.18
N GLY A 18 -12.85 -7.02 -7.27
CA GLY A 18 -13.06 -6.24 -8.48
C GLY A 18 -13.98 -6.86 -9.52
N LYS A 19 -14.44 -8.11 -9.31
CA LYS A 19 -15.30 -8.82 -10.27
C LYS A 19 -16.63 -8.11 -10.47
N ASP A 20 -17.26 -7.68 -9.41
CA ASP A 20 -18.54 -6.98 -9.43
C ASP A 20 -18.47 -5.64 -10.16
N PHE A 21 -17.40 -4.86 -9.98
CA PHE A 21 -17.16 -3.64 -10.75
C PHE A 21 -17.01 -3.93 -12.25
N ALA A 22 -16.23 -4.95 -12.59
CA ALA A 22 -16.00 -5.33 -13.97
C ALA A 22 -17.28 -5.85 -14.66
N GLU A 23 -18.11 -6.63 -13.96
CA GLU A 23 -19.40 -7.12 -14.47
C GLU A 23 -20.45 -6.01 -14.60
N ALA A 24 -20.39 -4.98 -13.76
CA ALA A 24 -21.33 -3.88 -13.78
C ALA A 24 -20.99 -2.76 -14.77
N ASP A 25 -19.70 -2.60 -15.15
CA ASP A 25 -19.25 -1.49 -15.98
C ASP A 25 -18.17 -1.93 -16.99
N ALA A 26 -18.47 -1.76 -18.27
CA ALA A 26 -17.53 -2.05 -19.37
C ALA A 26 -16.19 -1.26 -19.24
N ALA A 27 -16.21 -0.05 -18.67
CA ALA A 27 -14.98 0.71 -18.45
C ALA A 27 -14.12 0.08 -17.33
N ALA A 28 -14.74 -0.48 -16.29
CA ALA A 28 -14.01 -1.22 -15.26
C ALA A 28 -13.48 -2.55 -15.83
N MET A 29 -14.26 -3.28 -16.65
CA MET A 29 -13.79 -4.48 -17.34
C MET A 29 -12.57 -4.18 -18.21
N ALA A 30 -12.59 -3.07 -18.96
CA ALA A 30 -11.47 -2.67 -19.82
C ALA A 30 -10.17 -2.42 -19.05
N LEU A 31 -10.23 -2.03 -17.77
CA LEU A 31 -9.01 -1.91 -16.94
C LEU A 31 -8.36 -3.28 -16.68
N PHE A 32 -9.17 -4.33 -16.42
CA PHE A 32 -8.65 -5.68 -16.25
C PHE A 32 -8.15 -6.28 -17.58
N ASP A 33 -8.82 -5.99 -18.71
CA ASP A 33 -8.35 -6.42 -20.02
C ASP A 33 -7.03 -5.73 -20.39
N THR A 34 -6.92 -4.42 -20.18
CA THR A 34 -5.65 -3.69 -20.35
C THR A 34 -4.55 -4.24 -19.44
N ALA A 35 -4.90 -4.63 -18.20
CA ALA A 35 -3.92 -5.25 -17.31
C ALA A 35 -3.40 -6.57 -17.85
N ASN A 36 -4.27 -7.43 -18.40
CA ASN A 36 -3.86 -8.68 -19.03
C ASN A 36 -2.92 -8.43 -20.22
N GLU A 37 -3.24 -7.44 -21.07
CA GLU A 37 -2.41 -7.06 -22.22
C GLU A 37 -1.03 -6.54 -21.79
N VAL A 38 -0.99 -5.62 -20.82
CA VAL A 38 0.26 -5.00 -20.34
C VAL A 38 1.16 -6.02 -19.66
N LEU A 39 0.57 -6.92 -18.87
CA LEU A 39 1.30 -7.88 -18.04
C LEU A 39 1.65 -9.17 -18.79
N GLY A 40 0.93 -9.49 -19.87
CA GLY A 40 1.16 -10.70 -20.67
C GLY A 40 0.65 -12.00 -20.02
N PHE A 41 -0.19 -11.89 -18.98
CA PHE A 41 -0.86 -13.02 -18.35
C PHE A 41 -2.28 -12.64 -17.88
N ASP A 42 -3.11 -13.65 -17.57
CA ASP A 42 -4.52 -13.43 -17.20
C ASP A 42 -4.67 -13.05 -15.71
N LEU A 43 -4.31 -11.79 -15.38
CA LEU A 43 -4.49 -11.21 -14.05
C LEU A 43 -5.97 -11.18 -13.65
N LYS A 44 -6.87 -10.87 -14.60
CA LYS A 44 -8.32 -10.83 -14.39
C LYS A 44 -8.83 -12.14 -13.80
N LYS A 45 -8.45 -13.26 -14.39
CA LYS A 45 -8.84 -14.59 -13.92
C LYS A 45 -8.35 -14.82 -12.48
N VAL A 46 -7.11 -14.48 -12.19
CA VAL A 46 -6.55 -14.64 -10.83
C VAL A 46 -7.26 -13.75 -9.82
N CYS A 47 -7.60 -12.49 -10.17
CA CYS A 47 -8.39 -11.62 -9.32
C CYS A 47 -9.79 -12.19 -9.02
N PHE A 48 -10.48 -12.69 -10.04
CA PHE A 48 -11.89 -13.08 -9.95
C PHE A 48 -12.10 -14.50 -9.40
N GLU A 49 -11.17 -15.41 -9.65
CA GLU A 49 -11.32 -16.83 -9.35
C GLU A 49 -10.26 -17.38 -8.40
N GLY A 50 -9.14 -16.66 -8.21
CA GLY A 50 -7.98 -17.14 -7.45
C GLY A 50 -7.12 -18.11 -8.26
N PRO A 51 -6.43 -19.07 -7.63
CA PRO A 51 -6.49 -19.39 -6.19
C PRO A 51 -5.83 -18.34 -5.28
N ALA A 52 -6.16 -18.36 -3.99
CA ALA A 52 -5.64 -17.40 -3.02
C ALA A 52 -4.11 -17.42 -2.92
N GLU A 53 -3.50 -18.61 -3.04
CA GLU A 53 -2.03 -18.76 -3.00
C GLU A 53 -1.36 -18.01 -4.15
N GLU A 54 -1.95 -18.00 -5.34
CA GLU A 54 -1.42 -17.26 -6.47
C GLU A 54 -1.48 -15.74 -6.22
N LEU A 55 -2.58 -15.25 -5.64
CA LEU A 55 -2.73 -13.87 -5.23
C LEU A 55 -1.77 -13.41 -4.13
N THR A 56 -1.10 -14.31 -3.41
CA THR A 56 -0.12 -13.93 -2.38
C THR A 56 1.26 -13.59 -2.94
N LYS A 57 1.59 -14.04 -4.15
CA LYS A 57 2.86 -13.75 -4.81
C LYS A 57 2.95 -12.26 -5.13
N SER A 58 4.03 -11.60 -4.74
CA SER A 58 4.14 -10.14 -4.84
C SER A 58 4.01 -9.61 -6.28
N ASN A 59 4.51 -10.34 -7.27
CA ASN A 59 4.41 -10.00 -8.69
C ASN A 59 2.97 -10.08 -9.24
N ILE A 60 2.10 -10.85 -8.59
CA ILE A 60 0.66 -10.95 -8.92
C ILE A 60 -0.14 -10.00 -8.04
N CYS A 61 0.11 -10.03 -6.74
CA CYS A 61 -0.61 -9.28 -5.72
C CYS A 61 -0.59 -7.77 -5.97
N GLN A 62 0.59 -7.21 -6.28
CA GLN A 62 0.73 -5.76 -6.40
C GLN A 62 -0.09 -5.20 -7.58
N PRO A 63 0.04 -5.69 -8.81
CA PRO A 63 -0.81 -5.24 -9.90
C PRO A 63 -2.29 -5.57 -9.68
N ALA A 64 -2.63 -6.72 -9.06
CA ALA A 64 -4.01 -7.13 -8.80
C ALA A 64 -4.75 -6.15 -7.86
N ILE A 65 -4.13 -5.78 -6.74
CA ILE A 65 -4.68 -4.79 -5.81
C ILE A 65 -4.78 -3.42 -6.49
N PHE A 66 -3.78 -3.02 -7.26
CA PHE A 66 -3.80 -1.74 -7.96
C PHE A 66 -4.96 -1.65 -8.95
N VAL A 67 -5.13 -2.64 -9.84
CA VAL A 67 -6.23 -2.65 -10.82
C VAL A 67 -7.58 -2.59 -10.13
N THR A 68 -7.78 -3.40 -9.09
CA THR A 68 -9.02 -3.42 -8.30
C THR A 68 -9.28 -2.08 -7.63
N SER A 69 -8.26 -1.50 -6.99
CA SER A 69 -8.38 -0.20 -6.31
C SER A 69 -8.65 0.94 -7.29
N TYR A 70 -8.02 0.91 -8.45
CA TYR A 70 -8.22 1.92 -9.48
C TYR A 70 -9.59 1.80 -10.15
N ALA A 71 -10.09 0.57 -10.37
CA ALA A 71 -11.45 0.32 -10.83
C ALA A 71 -12.49 0.87 -9.83
N ALA A 72 -12.30 0.62 -8.54
CA ALA A 72 -13.14 1.17 -7.47
C ALA A 72 -13.11 2.71 -7.44
N TYR A 73 -11.92 3.31 -7.61
CA TYR A 73 -11.75 4.77 -7.70
C TYR A 73 -12.51 5.34 -8.91
N GLN A 74 -12.35 4.75 -10.09
CA GLN A 74 -13.05 5.18 -11.30
C GLN A 74 -14.57 5.00 -11.17
N ALA A 75 -15.04 3.93 -10.54
CA ALA A 75 -16.46 3.69 -10.28
C ALA A 75 -17.06 4.80 -9.40
N LEU A 76 -16.35 5.23 -8.34
CA LEU A 76 -16.80 6.37 -7.53
C LEU A 76 -16.79 7.65 -8.35
N GLN A 77 -15.73 7.94 -9.08
CA GLN A 77 -15.64 9.15 -9.90
C GLN A 77 -16.74 9.22 -10.97
N LYS A 78 -17.10 8.10 -11.59
CA LYS A 78 -18.20 8.01 -12.55
C LYS A 78 -19.57 8.24 -11.89
N LYS A 79 -19.79 7.60 -10.73
CA LYS A 79 -21.05 7.69 -10.00
C LYS A 79 -21.24 9.05 -9.33
N ARG A 80 -20.17 9.55 -8.74
CA ARG A 80 -20.15 10.83 -8.02
C ARG A 80 -18.77 11.49 -8.22
N PRO A 81 -18.62 12.40 -9.18
CA PRO A 81 -17.40 13.17 -9.33
C PRO A 81 -16.99 13.83 -8.01
N THR A 82 -15.90 13.38 -7.44
CA THR A 82 -15.41 13.81 -6.12
C THR A 82 -14.03 14.45 -6.30
N ALA A 83 -13.89 15.71 -5.87
CA ALA A 83 -12.59 16.34 -5.75
C ALA A 83 -11.93 15.84 -4.46
N PHE A 84 -10.72 15.32 -4.58
CA PHE A 84 -9.90 14.93 -3.44
C PHE A 84 -8.87 16.02 -3.14
N ASP A 85 -8.71 16.35 -1.86
CA ASP A 85 -7.77 17.37 -1.40
C ASP A 85 -6.35 16.80 -1.27
N CYS A 86 -6.23 15.50 -1.03
CA CYS A 86 -4.97 14.77 -1.11
C CYS A 86 -5.21 13.28 -1.33
N ALA A 87 -4.12 12.56 -1.60
CA ALA A 87 -4.10 11.10 -1.69
C ALA A 87 -3.00 10.50 -0.83
N ALA A 88 -3.19 9.25 -0.41
CA ALA A 88 -2.19 8.43 0.25
C ALA A 88 -2.38 6.95 -0.12
N GLY A 89 -1.41 6.13 0.21
CA GLY A 89 -1.53 4.68 0.06
C GLY A 89 -0.43 3.98 0.85
N LEU A 90 -0.69 2.77 1.31
CA LEU A 90 0.32 2.03 2.06
C LEU A 90 1.18 1.20 1.11
N SER A 91 2.48 1.50 1.01
CA SER A 91 3.45 0.77 0.19
C SER A 91 3.03 0.75 -1.29
N LEU A 92 2.56 -0.38 -1.83
CA LEU A 92 2.05 -0.43 -3.21
C LEU A 92 0.90 0.56 -3.45
N GLY A 93 0.10 0.86 -2.43
CA GLY A 93 -1.02 1.79 -2.53
C GLY A 93 -0.59 3.23 -2.85
N GLU A 94 0.63 3.64 -2.48
CA GLU A 94 1.17 4.95 -2.86
C GLU A 94 1.28 5.11 -4.39
N TRP A 95 1.57 4.02 -5.13
CA TRP A 95 1.53 4.01 -6.60
C TRP A 95 0.12 4.24 -7.15
N GLY A 96 -0.90 3.68 -6.49
CA GLY A 96 -2.30 3.95 -6.81
C GLY A 96 -2.68 5.41 -6.57
N ALA A 97 -2.20 6.01 -5.48
CA ALA A 97 -2.39 7.41 -5.16
C ALA A 97 -1.70 8.33 -6.20
N LEU A 98 -0.47 8.02 -6.60
CA LEU A 98 0.25 8.72 -7.66
C LEU A 98 -0.45 8.64 -9.02
N CYS A 99 -1.00 7.46 -9.36
CA CYS A 99 -1.79 7.27 -10.58
C CYS A 99 -3.07 8.11 -10.54
N ALA A 100 -3.81 8.10 -9.45
CA ALA A 100 -5.02 8.91 -9.28
C ALA A 100 -4.75 10.42 -9.36
N ALA A 101 -3.59 10.86 -8.85
CA ALA A 101 -3.13 12.24 -8.95
C ALA A 101 -2.53 12.59 -10.34
N GLY A 102 -2.45 11.63 -11.27
CA GLY A 102 -1.96 11.85 -12.63
C GLY A 102 -0.45 11.96 -12.75
N VAL A 103 0.31 11.49 -11.76
CA VAL A 103 1.78 11.42 -11.81
C VAL A 103 2.25 10.37 -12.80
N LEU A 104 1.55 9.23 -12.84
CA LEU A 104 1.73 8.17 -13.84
C LEU A 104 0.37 7.83 -14.49
N ASP A 105 0.41 7.33 -15.70
CA ASP A 105 -0.76 6.70 -16.30
C ASP A 105 -0.96 5.25 -15.76
N PHE A 106 -2.13 4.69 -16.06
CA PHE A 106 -2.52 3.36 -15.59
C PHE A 106 -1.57 2.25 -16.08
N ALA A 107 -1.23 2.26 -17.37
CA ALA A 107 -0.37 1.23 -17.96
C ALA A 107 1.07 1.30 -17.46
N SER A 108 1.60 2.51 -17.28
CA SER A 108 2.92 2.74 -16.68
C SER A 108 2.96 2.27 -15.22
N THR A 109 1.89 2.55 -14.45
CA THR A 109 1.78 2.08 -13.05
C THR A 109 1.75 0.55 -12.97
N LEU A 110 1.03 -0.12 -13.87
CA LEU A 110 1.00 -1.59 -13.95
C LEU A 110 2.39 -2.18 -14.22
N LYS A 111 3.13 -1.65 -15.19
CA LYS A 111 4.49 -2.09 -15.52
C LYS A 111 5.44 -1.95 -14.34
N VAL A 112 5.34 -0.82 -13.63
CA VAL A 112 6.15 -0.59 -12.43
C VAL A 112 5.80 -1.59 -11.34
N LEU A 113 4.51 -1.82 -11.06
CA LEU A 113 4.07 -2.70 -9.98
C LEU A 113 4.36 -4.18 -10.26
N GLU A 114 4.30 -4.61 -11.52
CA GLU A 114 4.78 -5.95 -11.92
C GLU A 114 6.27 -6.08 -11.62
N ALA A 115 7.10 -5.16 -12.13
CA ALA A 115 8.54 -5.19 -11.94
C ALA A 115 8.91 -5.11 -10.46
N ARG A 116 8.28 -4.18 -9.71
CA ARG A 116 8.46 -4.02 -8.27
C ARG A 116 8.11 -5.31 -7.52
N GLY A 117 6.93 -5.87 -7.79
CA GLY A 117 6.48 -7.11 -7.16
C GLY A 117 7.40 -8.28 -7.46
N ARG A 118 7.82 -8.44 -8.70
CA ARG A 118 8.74 -9.50 -9.13
C ARG A 118 10.11 -9.36 -8.48
N PHE A 119 10.72 -8.18 -8.49
CA PHE A 119 12.03 -7.99 -7.86
C PHE A 119 11.98 -8.14 -6.34
N MET A 120 10.90 -7.70 -5.69
CA MET A 120 10.70 -7.93 -4.26
C MET A 120 10.50 -9.42 -3.94
N GLN A 121 9.79 -10.16 -4.79
CA GLN A 121 9.64 -11.61 -4.66
C GLN A 121 10.99 -12.33 -4.81
N GLU A 122 11.76 -11.99 -5.84
CA GLU A 122 13.11 -12.51 -6.06
C GLU A 122 14.05 -12.24 -4.86
N ALA A 123 13.96 -11.05 -4.27
CA ALA A 123 14.74 -10.71 -3.07
C ALA A 123 14.33 -11.55 -1.85
N CYS A 124 13.04 -11.83 -1.68
CA CYS A 124 12.54 -12.72 -0.62
C CYS A 124 13.05 -14.16 -0.80
N GLU A 125 13.08 -14.65 -2.03
CA GLU A 125 13.56 -16.01 -2.36
C GLU A 125 15.08 -16.15 -2.19
N ALA A 126 15.83 -15.09 -2.54
CA ALA A 126 17.27 -15.07 -2.41
C ALA A 126 17.76 -14.99 -0.95
N THR A 127 17.03 -14.30 -0.08
CA THR A 127 17.44 -14.10 1.32
C THR A 127 16.26 -14.34 2.26
N PRO A 128 16.26 -15.48 3.00
CA PRO A 128 15.22 -15.79 3.97
C PRO A 128 15.09 -14.71 5.04
N SER A 129 13.94 -14.07 5.06
CA SER A 129 13.62 -12.97 5.97
C SER A 129 12.13 -13.00 6.32
N GLY A 130 11.67 -12.10 7.18
CA GLY A 130 10.27 -12.04 7.60
C GLY A 130 9.91 -10.73 8.27
N MET A 131 8.67 -10.67 8.75
CA MET A 131 8.14 -9.50 9.45
C MET A 131 7.42 -9.91 10.73
N ILE A 132 7.39 -8.99 11.70
CA ILE A 132 6.69 -9.16 12.97
C ILE A 132 5.97 -7.85 13.34
N ALA A 133 4.68 -7.96 13.67
CA ALA A 133 3.91 -6.83 14.17
C ALA A 133 4.12 -6.67 15.67
N ILE A 134 4.49 -5.48 16.09
CA ILE A 134 4.70 -5.09 17.49
C ILE A 134 3.56 -4.15 17.89
N VAL A 135 2.88 -4.48 19.00
CA VAL A 135 1.72 -3.71 19.47
C VAL A 135 1.91 -3.31 20.93
N GLY A 136 1.82 -2.01 21.19
CA GLY A 136 1.89 -1.43 22.52
C GLY A 136 3.30 -1.30 23.06
N ALA A 137 4.32 -1.17 22.19
CA ALA A 137 5.69 -0.83 22.60
C ALA A 137 5.85 0.68 22.75
N SER A 138 6.62 1.11 23.75
CA SER A 138 7.12 2.49 23.79
C SER A 138 8.25 2.67 22.75
N PRO A 139 8.60 3.92 22.37
CA PRO A 139 9.73 4.18 21.48
C PRO A 139 11.04 3.56 21.99
N GLU A 140 11.30 3.61 23.31
CA GLU A 140 12.48 3.05 23.95
C GLU A 140 12.51 1.52 23.90
N GLN A 141 11.34 0.89 24.13
CA GLN A 141 11.20 -0.57 24.01
C GLN A 141 11.42 -1.02 22.56
N LEU A 142 10.87 -0.28 21.60
CA LEU A 142 11.03 -0.59 20.17
C LEU A 142 12.49 -0.47 19.73
N LYS A 143 13.18 0.61 20.17
CA LYS A 143 14.61 0.82 19.92
C LYS A 143 15.44 -0.33 20.49
N THR A 144 15.23 -0.66 21.78
CA THR A 144 15.93 -1.76 22.45
C THR A 144 15.69 -3.10 21.78
N LEU A 145 14.45 -3.34 21.32
CA LEU A 145 14.09 -4.55 20.59
C LEU A 145 14.88 -4.66 19.28
N CYS A 146 14.93 -3.58 18.49
CA CYS A 146 15.70 -3.54 17.24
C CYS A 146 17.19 -3.74 17.48
N GLU A 147 17.79 -3.07 18.49
CA GLU A 147 19.21 -3.20 18.84
C GLU A 147 19.59 -4.62 19.26
N LYS A 148 18.73 -5.29 20.05
CA LYS A 148 19.00 -6.65 20.53
C LYS A 148 18.83 -7.72 19.45
N THR A 149 17.97 -7.48 18.45
CA THR A 149 17.59 -8.51 17.48
C THR A 149 18.13 -8.29 16.08
N GLY A 150 18.60 -7.06 15.79
CA GLY A 150 18.99 -6.68 14.42
C GLY A 150 17.80 -6.44 13.49
N CYS A 151 16.56 -6.44 13.99
CA CYS A 151 15.40 -6.04 13.22
C CYS A 151 15.40 -4.54 12.92
N THR A 152 14.77 -4.16 11.81
CA THR A 152 14.56 -2.77 11.40
C THR A 152 13.07 -2.43 11.36
N VAL A 153 12.72 -1.17 11.61
CA VAL A 153 11.31 -0.74 11.51
C VAL A 153 10.93 -0.63 10.04
N ALA A 154 9.97 -1.45 9.62
CA ALA A 154 9.44 -1.50 8.26
C ALA A 154 8.20 -0.61 8.09
N ASN A 155 7.28 -0.61 9.09
CA ASN A 155 6.07 0.20 9.04
C ASN A 155 5.80 0.86 10.40
N ILE A 156 5.38 2.12 10.36
CA ILE A 156 4.78 2.83 11.49
C ILE A 156 3.30 3.04 11.19
N ASN A 157 2.48 2.03 11.57
CA ASN A 157 1.05 2.02 11.24
C ASN A 157 0.22 2.93 12.16
N SER A 158 0.65 3.08 13.41
CA SER A 158 0.08 4.00 14.41
C SER A 158 1.07 4.13 15.57
N ALA A 159 0.83 5.04 16.51
CA ALA A 159 1.61 5.13 17.74
C ALA A 159 1.67 3.80 18.51
N ALA A 160 0.61 2.99 18.41
CA ALA A 160 0.49 1.71 19.12
C ALA A 160 0.91 0.49 18.30
N GLN A 161 1.18 0.62 16.99
CA GLN A 161 1.46 -0.53 16.11
C GLN A 161 2.57 -0.21 15.11
N GLN A 162 3.67 -0.94 15.23
CA GLN A 162 4.78 -0.94 14.27
C GLN A 162 4.98 -2.35 13.71
N VAL A 163 5.61 -2.43 12.54
CA VAL A 163 6.04 -3.71 11.95
C VAL A 163 7.54 -3.66 11.77
N LEU A 164 8.21 -4.72 12.20
CA LEU A 164 9.65 -4.88 12.02
C LEU A 164 9.93 -5.92 10.94
N SER A 165 11.02 -5.72 10.20
CA SER A 165 11.61 -6.68 9.26
C SER A 165 12.96 -7.16 9.78
N GLY A 166 13.28 -8.44 9.51
CA GLY A 166 14.55 -9.05 9.92
C GLY A 166 14.78 -10.41 9.26
N SER A 167 15.93 -11.02 9.50
CA SER A 167 16.14 -12.42 9.16
C SER A 167 15.13 -13.30 9.89
N LYS A 168 14.94 -14.54 9.48
CA LYS A 168 14.03 -15.46 10.18
C LYS A 168 14.43 -15.66 11.64
N GLU A 169 15.73 -15.72 11.91
CA GLU A 169 16.30 -15.84 13.26
C GLU A 169 16.02 -14.57 14.08
N ALA A 170 16.22 -13.39 13.47
CA ALA A 170 15.92 -12.11 14.11
C ALA A 170 14.44 -11.98 14.48
N ILE A 171 13.53 -12.39 13.57
CA ILE A 171 12.09 -12.39 13.82
C ILE A 171 11.71 -13.36 14.95
N ALA A 172 12.31 -14.55 14.99
CA ALA A 172 12.09 -15.50 16.08
C ALA A 172 12.59 -14.96 17.42
N ALA A 173 13.78 -14.34 17.44
CA ALA A 173 14.34 -13.68 18.62
C ALA A 173 13.49 -12.49 19.07
N ALA A 174 12.94 -11.71 18.12
CA ALA A 174 12.13 -10.54 18.41
C ALA A 174 10.87 -10.87 19.23
N ALA A 175 10.25 -12.03 19.00
CA ALA A 175 9.09 -12.46 19.77
C ALA A 175 9.44 -12.75 21.25
N ALA A 176 10.61 -13.35 21.50
CA ALA A 176 11.11 -13.62 22.85
C ALA A 176 11.52 -12.33 23.57
N VAL A 177 12.35 -11.49 22.92
CA VAL A 177 12.82 -10.22 23.48
C VAL A 177 11.66 -9.26 23.75
N ALA A 178 10.63 -9.22 22.90
CA ALA A 178 9.45 -8.41 23.12
C ALA A 178 8.73 -8.81 24.45
N LYS A 179 8.65 -10.10 24.74
CA LYS A 179 8.08 -10.59 25.99
C LYS A 179 8.93 -10.17 27.20
N GLU A 180 10.27 -10.27 27.11
CA GLU A 180 11.19 -9.82 28.16
C GLU A 180 11.07 -8.32 28.44
N LEU A 181 10.85 -7.52 27.39
CA LEU A 181 10.67 -6.08 27.49
C LEU A 181 9.25 -5.68 27.96
N GLY A 182 8.35 -6.65 28.22
CA GLY A 182 6.98 -6.38 28.63
C GLY A 182 6.10 -5.77 27.51
N ILE A 183 6.46 -5.97 26.24
CA ILE A 183 5.66 -5.50 25.10
C ILE A 183 4.38 -6.33 25.01
N LYS A 184 3.26 -5.64 24.83
CA LYS A 184 1.92 -6.23 24.93
C LYS A 184 1.68 -7.38 23.94
N ARG A 185 2.09 -7.23 22.67
CA ARG A 185 1.99 -8.28 21.64
C ARG A 185 3.10 -8.15 20.60
N ALA A 186 3.63 -9.30 20.21
CA ALA A 186 4.57 -9.47 19.11
C ALA A 186 4.07 -10.64 18.26
N ILE A 187 3.63 -10.36 17.02
CA ILE A 187 2.91 -11.32 16.16
C ILE A 187 3.67 -11.47 14.86
N PRO A 188 4.35 -12.63 14.63
CA PRO A 188 4.93 -12.93 13.32
C PRO A 188 3.87 -12.85 12.21
N LEU A 189 4.23 -12.25 11.08
CA LEU A 189 3.34 -12.07 9.95
C LEU A 189 3.61 -13.13 8.88
N ALA A 190 2.56 -13.60 8.22
CA ALA A 190 2.66 -14.51 7.07
C ALA A 190 3.06 -13.71 5.81
N THR A 191 4.31 -13.28 5.74
CA THR A 191 4.88 -12.54 4.60
C THR A 191 5.95 -13.37 3.89
N ALA A 192 6.15 -13.11 2.59
CA ALA A 192 7.19 -13.78 1.79
C ALA A 192 8.60 -13.43 2.27
N GLY A 193 8.80 -12.24 2.85
CA GLY A 193 10.10 -11.78 3.33
C GLY A 193 10.03 -10.50 4.13
N GLY A 194 11.19 -9.91 4.41
CA GLY A 194 11.38 -8.68 5.18
C GLY A 194 11.27 -7.43 4.32
N PHE A 195 10.05 -7.05 3.94
CA PHE A 195 9.79 -5.85 3.14
C PHE A 195 10.22 -4.57 3.87
N HIS A 196 10.44 -3.49 3.12
CA HIS A 196 10.78 -2.16 3.66
C HIS A 196 11.99 -2.19 4.60
N SER A 197 13.05 -2.87 4.14
CA SER A 197 14.28 -3.09 4.90
C SER A 197 15.47 -3.27 3.97
N PRO A 198 16.72 -3.36 4.48
CA PRO A 198 17.89 -3.66 3.67
C PRO A 198 17.79 -4.98 2.85
N PHE A 199 16.95 -5.93 3.26
CA PHE A 199 16.70 -7.15 2.48
C PHE A 199 16.13 -6.89 1.09
N MET A 200 15.52 -5.72 0.87
CA MET A 200 14.96 -5.29 -0.41
C MET A 200 15.96 -4.49 -1.26
N ALA A 201 17.21 -4.32 -0.86
CA ALA A 201 18.21 -3.59 -1.64
C ALA A 201 18.36 -4.13 -3.09
N PRO A 202 18.42 -5.46 -3.32
CA PRO A 202 18.48 -6.00 -4.69
C PRO A 202 17.24 -5.63 -5.54
N ALA A 203 16.08 -5.59 -4.93
CA ALA A 203 14.85 -5.17 -5.62
C ALA A 203 14.89 -3.69 -5.99
N ARG A 204 15.37 -2.82 -5.10
CA ARG A 204 15.58 -1.39 -5.35
C ARG A 204 16.54 -1.16 -6.52
N GLU A 205 17.67 -1.86 -6.55
CA GLU A 205 18.67 -1.75 -7.63
C GLU A 205 18.09 -2.16 -8.99
N LYS A 206 17.34 -3.27 -9.05
CA LYS A 206 16.69 -3.73 -10.27
C LYS A 206 15.53 -2.84 -10.72
N LEU A 207 14.84 -2.19 -9.79
CA LEU A 207 13.72 -1.31 -10.09
C LEU A 207 14.17 0.05 -10.67
N ALA A 208 15.34 0.54 -10.30
CA ALA A 208 15.84 1.85 -10.74
C ALA A 208 15.82 2.02 -12.27
N PRO A 209 16.42 1.12 -13.07
CA PRO A 209 16.40 1.25 -14.53
C PRO A 209 15.00 1.12 -15.13
N VAL A 210 14.05 0.43 -14.47
CA VAL A 210 12.65 0.38 -14.92
C VAL A 210 12.01 1.76 -14.75
N LEU A 211 12.22 2.41 -13.60
CA LEU A 211 11.69 3.77 -13.36
C LEU A 211 12.29 4.80 -14.32
N ASP A 212 13.48 4.59 -14.83
CA ASP A 212 14.09 5.48 -15.81
C ASP A 212 13.40 5.44 -17.17
N THR A 213 12.68 4.36 -17.49
CA THR A 213 11.86 4.27 -18.70
C THR A 213 10.46 4.86 -18.56
N ILE A 214 10.06 5.24 -17.34
CA ILE A 214 8.72 5.73 -17.03
C ILE A 214 8.72 7.25 -16.91
N THR A 215 7.73 7.88 -17.55
CA THR A 215 7.52 9.32 -17.44
C THR A 215 6.69 9.62 -16.19
N PHE A 216 7.24 10.46 -15.32
CA PHE A 216 6.55 11.01 -14.16
C PHE A 216 6.13 12.45 -14.47
N HIS A 217 4.96 12.83 -13.97
CA HIS A 217 4.41 14.18 -14.08
C HIS A 217 4.23 14.81 -12.70
N ALA A 218 4.01 16.11 -12.65
CA ALA A 218 3.61 16.78 -11.41
C ALA A 218 2.22 16.31 -10.97
N PRO A 219 1.97 16.07 -9.67
CA PRO A 219 0.67 15.65 -9.18
C PRO A 219 -0.37 16.76 -9.31
N LYS A 220 -1.61 16.41 -9.69
CA LYS A 220 -2.76 17.34 -9.78
C LYS A 220 -3.28 17.79 -8.41
N PHE A 221 -3.02 17.02 -7.38
CA PHE A 221 -3.30 17.29 -5.97
C PHE A 221 -2.25 16.60 -5.10
N PRO A 222 -2.05 17.02 -3.83
CA PRO A 222 -1.02 16.46 -2.96
C PRO A 222 -1.12 14.94 -2.81
N VAL A 223 0.01 14.23 -2.94
CA VAL A 223 0.14 12.80 -2.62
C VAL A 223 1.13 12.67 -1.48
N LEU A 224 0.77 11.92 -0.44
CA LEU A 224 1.61 11.74 0.74
C LEU A 224 2.63 10.63 0.51
N SER A 225 3.87 10.89 0.90
CA SER A 225 4.99 9.96 0.73
C SER A 225 5.19 9.11 1.96
N ASN A 226 5.14 7.80 1.82
CA ASN A 226 5.42 6.86 2.91
C ASN A 226 6.83 7.05 3.53
N VAL A 227 7.79 7.53 2.75
CA VAL A 227 9.17 7.75 3.23
C VAL A 227 9.24 8.95 4.17
N THR A 228 8.64 10.08 3.76
CA THR A 228 8.76 11.34 4.50
C THR A 228 7.58 11.62 5.43
N GLY A 229 6.43 10.97 5.23
CA GLY A 229 5.18 11.31 5.90
C GLY A 229 4.68 12.72 5.56
N GLN A 230 5.09 13.28 4.43
CA GLN A 230 4.74 14.62 3.95
C GLN A 230 4.32 14.57 2.48
N PRO A 231 3.62 15.57 1.95
CA PRO A 231 3.33 15.64 0.52
C PRO A 231 4.61 15.53 -0.33
N HIS A 232 4.55 14.76 -1.41
CA HIS A 232 5.58 14.78 -2.44
C HIS A 232 5.78 16.20 -2.99
N ALA A 233 7.00 16.53 -3.34
CA ALA A 233 7.28 17.74 -4.13
C ALA A 233 6.61 17.62 -5.52
N SER A 234 6.39 18.76 -6.18
CA SER A 234 5.86 18.76 -7.56
C SER A 234 6.90 18.34 -8.61
N ASP A 235 8.17 18.21 -8.22
CA ASP A 235 9.24 17.76 -9.09
C ASP A 235 9.16 16.25 -9.37
N PRO A 236 8.96 15.83 -10.63
CA PRO A 236 8.89 14.41 -11.00
C PRO A 236 10.14 13.60 -10.64
N ALA A 237 11.34 14.22 -10.70
CA ALA A 237 12.58 13.53 -10.35
C ALA A 237 12.67 13.25 -8.84
N ALA A 238 12.22 14.19 -8.00
CA ALA A 238 12.15 14.00 -6.56
C ALA A 238 11.12 12.91 -6.19
N ILE A 239 9.96 12.89 -6.87
CA ILE A 239 8.96 11.83 -6.66
C ILE A 239 9.57 10.46 -6.99
N LYS A 240 10.19 10.31 -8.18
CA LYS A 240 10.85 9.07 -8.60
C LYS A 240 11.89 8.60 -7.57
N ALA A 241 12.73 9.49 -7.07
CA ALA A 241 13.75 9.16 -6.07
C ALA A 241 13.13 8.62 -4.77
N LEU A 242 12.07 9.27 -4.26
CA LEU A 242 11.37 8.81 -3.05
C LEU A 242 10.67 7.47 -3.27
N MET A 243 10.07 7.25 -4.46
CA MET A 243 9.44 5.97 -4.78
C MET A 243 10.44 4.81 -4.88
N LEU A 244 11.66 5.10 -5.30
CA LEU A 244 12.75 4.12 -5.28
C LEU A 244 13.26 3.87 -3.84
N GLU A 245 13.36 4.92 -3.03
CA GLU A 245 13.72 4.81 -1.61
C GLU A 245 12.68 4.03 -0.81
N GLN A 246 11.40 4.16 -1.12
CA GLN A 246 10.29 3.46 -0.46
C GLN A 246 10.48 1.94 -0.42
N VAL A 247 11.17 1.34 -1.40
CA VAL A 247 11.38 -0.12 -1.47
C VAL A 247 12.15 -0.65 -0.26
N THR A 248 13.11 0.12 0.24
CA THR A 248 13.96 -0.23 1.38
C THR A 248 13.69 0.59 2.64
N GLY A 249 12.93 1.68 2.51
CA GLY A 249 12.65 2.64 3.57
C GLY A 249 11.42 2.27 4.40
N THR A 250 11.36 2.79 5.61
CA THR A 250 10.20 2.66 6.50
C THR A 250 8.97 3.34 5.90
N THR A 251 7.82 2.69 5.93
CA THR A 251 6.54 3.30 5.57
C THR A 251 5.90 3.99 6.77
N ASN A 252 5.76 5.32 6.70
CA ASN A 252 5.29 6.15 7.80
C ASN A 252 3.79 6.46 7.69
N TRP A 253 2.94 5.43 7.68
CA TRP A 253 1.49 5.59 7.54
C TRP A 253 0.87 6.53 8.57
N ALA A 254 1.32 6.47 9.82
CA ALA A 254 0.83 7.37 10.86
C ALA A 254 1.13 8.85 10.54
N ALA A 255 2.30 9.12 9.95
CA ALA A 255 2.67 10.48 9.52
C ALA A 255 1.87 10.90 8.28
N ASP A 256 1.59 9.98 7.33
CA ASP A 256 0.73 10.28 6.18
C ASP A 256 -0.67 10.73 6.63
N VAL A 257 -1.28 10.00 7.59
CA VAL A 257 -2.59 10.39 8.15
C VAL A 257 -2.52 11.74 8.86
N ALA A 258 -1.43 12.00 9.61
CA ALA A 258 -1.23 13.29 10.29
C ALA A 258 -1.06 14.44 9.29
N ALA A 259 -0.33 14.23 8.18
CA ALA A 259 -0.16 15.21 7.11
C ALA A 259 -1.48 15.49 6.38
N ALA A 260 -2.29 14.45 6.08
CA ALA A 260 -3.62 14.63 5.52
C ALA A 260 -4.51 15.49 6.44
N LYS A 261 -4.47 15.25 7.75
CA LYS A 261 -5.19 16.10 8.73
C LYS A 261 -4.69 17.54 8.71
N ALA A 262 -3.38 17.76 8.61
CA ALA A 262 -2.81 19.10 8.52
C ALA A 262 -3.24 19.84 7.24
N LEU A 263 -3.55 19.11 6.15
CA LEU A 263 -4.19 19.64 4.94
C LEU A 263 -5.71 19.87 5.10
N GLY A 264 -6.27 19.62 6.29
CA GLY A 264 -7.69 19.83 6.60
C GLY A 264 -8.58 18.61 6.36
N CYS A 265 -8.05 17.48 5.93
CA CYS A 265 -8.84 16.28 5.66
C CYS A 265 -9.42 15.69 6.96
N THR A 266 -10.74 15.53 6.99
CA THR A 266 -11.48 14.89 8.07
C THR A 266 -12.18 13.61 7.63
N THR A 267 -12.24 13.38 6.32
CA THR A 267 -12.84 12.21 5.69
C THR A 267 -11.81 11.48 4.83
N PHE A 268 -11.77 10.17 4.97
CA PHE A 268 -10.87 9.29 4.23
C PHE A 268 -11.70 8.23 3.49
N VAL A 269 -11.45 8.08 2.19
CA VAL A 269 -12.12 7.09 1.34
C VAL A 269 -11.09 6.07 0.88
N GLU A 270 -11.20 4.83 1.37
CA GLU A 270 -10.32 3.73 1.02
C GLU A 270 -10.80 3.02 -0.24
N PHE A 271 -9.92 2.89 -1.23
CA PHE A 271 -10.16 2.18 -2.49
C PHE A 271 -9.40 0.87 -2.51
N GLY A 272 -10.10 -0.20 -2.89
CA GLY A 272 -9.55 -1.55 -3.02
C GLY A 272 -10.18 -2.56 -2.08
N PRO A 273 -9.71 -3.82 -2.10
CA PRO A 273 -10.32 -4.88 -1.31
C PRO A 273 -10.17 -4.62 0.18
N GLY A 274 -11.24 -4.90 0.94
CA GLY A 274 -11.25 -4.78 2.40
C GLY A 274 -11.37 -3.35 2.94
N LYS A 275 -10.86 -3.14 4.15
CA LYS A 275 -10.94 -1.87 4.91
C LYS A 275 -9.81 -1.74 5.94
N VAL A 276 -8.62 -2.17 5.57
CA VAL A 276 -7.46 -2.20 6.48
C VAL A 276 -7.01 -0.80 6.84
N LEU A 277 -6.90 0.10 5.87
CA LEU A 277 -6.47 1.49 6.10
C LEU A 277 -7.52 2.26 6.89
N SER A 278 -8.80 2.07 6.62
CA SER A 278 -9.89 2.63 7.42
C SER A 278 -9.77 2.23 8.89
N GLY A 279 -9.45 0.97 9.16
CA GLY A 279 -9.18 0.48 10.51
C GLY A 279 -7.95 1.09 11.18
N LEU A 280 -6.87 1.32 10.42
CA LEU A 280 -5.66 1.99 10.91
C LEU A 280 -5.91 3.47 11.18
N ILE A 281 -6.62 4.17 10.29
CA ILE A 281 -7.00 5.57 10.46
C ILE A 281 -7.81 5.76 11.74
N LYS A 282 -8.80 4.91 11.98
CA LYS A 282 -9.60 4.95 13.22
C LYS A 282 -8.80 4.67 14.49
N LYS A 283 -7.72 3.86 14.40
CA LYS A 283 -6.79 3.65 15.52
C LYS A 283 -5.86 4.84 15.77
N ILE A 284 -5.55 5.61 14.72
CA ILE A 284 -4.75 6.84 14.83
C ILE A 284 -5.62 7.96 15.43
N ASP A 285 -6.84 8.13 14.89
CA ASP A 285 -7.77 9.13 15.36
C ASP A 285 -9.22 8.67 15.11
N ALA A 286 -9.93 8.33 16.19
CA ALA A 286 -11.30 7.84 16.14
C ALA A 286 -12.32 8.89 15.65
N SER A 287 -11.99 10.19 15.70
CA SER A 287 -12.84 11.27 15.24
C SER A 287 -12.93 11.39 13.71
N LEU A 288 -11.92 10.86 12.97
CA LEU A 288 -11.89 10.90 11.52
C LEU A 288 -13.00 10.04 10.92
N THR A 289 -13.66 10.54 9.88
CA THR A 289 -14.64 9.77 9.11
C THR A 289 -13.91 8.88 8.12
N THR A 290 -14.31 7.60 8.03
CA THR A 290 -13.77 6.65 7.06
C THR A 290 -14.90 6.01 6.26
N ALA A 291 -14.70 5.89 4.96
CA ALA A 291 -15.52 5.11 4.04
C ALA A 291 -14.61 4.20 3.22
N ASN A 292 -15.15 3.18 2.59
CA ASN A 292 -14.40 2.32 1.69
C ASN A 292 -15.21 1.97 0.45
N VAL A 293 -14.54 1.76 -0.67
CA VAL A 293 -15.08 1.30 -1.94
C VAL A 293 -14.34 0.01 -2.32
N ALA A 294 -14.87 -1.11 -1.84
CA ALA A 294 -14.32 -2.45 -2.07
C ALA A 294 -15.19 -3.30 -3.00
N ASP A 295 -16.47 -2.94 -3.12
CA ASP A 295 -17.52 -3.59 -3.90
C ASP A 295 -18.64 -2.59 -4.24
N LEU A 296 -19.62 -3.02 -5.04
CA LEU A 296 -20.74 -2.16 -5.44
C LEU A 296 -21.59 -1.68 -4.26
N ALA A 297 -21.75 -2.48 -3.22
CA ALA A 297 -22.55 -2.07 -2.03
C ALA A 297 -21.85 -0.95 -1.26
N SER A 298 -20.54 -1.07 -1.04
CA SER A 298 -19.73 -0.03 -0.40
C SER A 298 -19.57 1.22 -1.27
N LEU A 299 -19.56 1.08 -2.60
CA LEU A 299 -19.62 2.21 -3.54
C LEU A 299 -20.89 3.04 -3.31
N GLU A 300 -22.07 2.40 -3.24
CA GLU A 300 -23.33 3.08 -2.99
C GLU A 300 -23.33 3.81 -1.65
N ALA A 301 -22.89 3.12 -0.59
CA ALA A 301 -22.80 3.69 0.74
C ALA A 301 -21.85 4.90 0.81
N THR A 302 -20.68 4.79 0.14
CA THR A 302 -19.70 5.88 0.10
C THR A 302 -20.21 7.07 -0.69
N ALA A 303 -20.84 6.83 -1.86
CA ALA A 303 -21.43 7.90 -2.67
C ALA A 303 -22.52 8.67 -1.89
N ALA A 304 -23.35 7.95 -1.12
CA ALA A 304 -24.36 8.56 -0.25
C ALA A 304 -23.75 9.35 0.91
N LEU A 305 -22.65 8.86 1.52
CA LEU A 305 -21.96 9.57 2.61
C LEU A 305 -21.37 10.90 2.16
N LEU A 306 -20.87 10.95 0.93
CA LEU A 306 -20.24 12.15 0.37
C LEU A 306 -21.26 13.20 -0.08
N GLY A 307 -22.57 12.92 -0.04
CA GLY A 307 -23.70 13.82 -0.23
C GLY A 307 -24.02 14.11 -1.67
#